data_d59ffe021ba74fef602b48b5f9d9e45a
#
_entry.id   d59ffe021ba74fef602b48b5f9d9e45a
#
_cell.length_a   1.000
_cell.length_b   1.000
_cell.length_c   1.000
_cell.angle_alpha   90.00
_cell.angle_beta   90.00
_cell.angle_gamma   90.00
#
_symmetry.space_group_name_H-M   'P 1'
#
loop_
_entity.id
_entity.type
_entity.pdbx_description
1 polymer ?
#
loop_
_entity_poly.entity_id
_entity_poly.type
_entity_poly.pdbx_seq_one_letter_code
_entity_poly.pdbx_strand_id
1 'polypeptide(L)'
;MKKHPLILCAGITSLLLSACNPVKVPEAILPVPEAKQVEWQKMETYAFVHFGLNTFNDREWGYGDSDPKTFNPAKLDCEQWVKTFVESGMKGVILTAKHHDGFCLWPTQLTEYCIRNTPYKNGQGDIVRELSDACKKYGIKFAVYLSPWDRHQANYGTPEYVD
;
A
#
# COMPACT_ATOMS: atom_id res chain seq x y z
N MET A 1 -63.34 -41.26 16.28
CA MET A 1 -61.88 -40.95 16.33
C MET A 1 -61.44 -40.63 14.95
N LYS A 2 -61.18 -39.31 14.70
CA LYS A 2 -60.81 -38.76 13.36
C LYS A 2 -59.28 -38.79 13.21
N LYS A 3 -58.80 -39.56 12.19
CA LYS A 3 -57.42 -39.54 11.73
C LYS A 3 -57.32 -38.51 10.61
N HIS A 4 -56.49 -37.49 10.74
CA HIS A 4 -56.18 -36.48 9.71
C HIS A 4 -54.75 -36.01 9.86
N PRO A 5 -54.16 -35.39 8.88
CA PRO A 5 -53.44 -35.88 7.72
C PRO A 5 -51.98 -35.44 7.77
N LEU A 6 -51.08 -36.41 7.77
CA LEU A 6 -49.60 -36.17 7.76
C LEU A 6 -49.03 -36.15 6.34
N ILE A 7 -49.86 -36.07 5.30
CA ILE A 7 -49.38 -36.25 3.90
C ILE A 7 -49.15 -34.91 3.17
N LEU A 8 -49.62 -33.77 3.69
CA LEU A 8 -49.53 -32.50 2.92
C LEU A 8 -48.21 -31.70 3.13
N CYS A 9 -47.42 -32.01 4.16
CA CYS A 9 -46.18 -31.28 4.40
C CYS A 9 -44.94 -31.81 3.66
N ALA A 10 -44.96 -33.06 3.21
CA ALA A 10 -43.81 -33.67 2.52
C ALA A 10 -43.65 -33.23 1.06
N GLY A 11 -44.74 -32.75 0.42
CA GLY A 11 -44.72 -32.33 -0.99
C GLY A 11 -44.15 -30.94 -1.23
N ILE A 12 -44.20 -30.03 -0.24
CA ILE A 12 -43.76 -28.63 -0.41
C ILE A 12 -42.25 -28.51 -0.18
N THR A 13 -41.65 -29.36 0.65
CA THR A 13 -40.22 -29.30 0.95
C THR A 13 -39.34 -29.80 -0.23
N SER A 14 -39.88 -30.67 -1.10
CA SER A 14 -39.14 -31.16 -2.28
C SER A 14 -39.07 -30.16 -3.45
N LEU A 15 -39.98 -29.19 -3.53
CA LEU A 15 -39.96 -28.16 -4.60
C LEU A 15 -38.98 -27.03 -4.40
N LEU A 16 -38.50 -26.81 -3.17
CA LEU A 16 -37.57 -25.72 -2.86
C LEU A 16 -36.09 -26.06 -3.09
N LEU A 17 -35.76 -27.33 -3.31
CA LEU A 17 -34.39 -27.80 -3.52
C LEU A 17 -33.95 -27.83 -5.00
N SER A 18 -34.86 -27.56 -5.94
CA SER A 18 -34.57 -27.63 -7.39
C SER A 18 -34.21 -26.28 -8.02
N ALA A 19 -34.13 -25.19 -7.26
CA ALA A 19 -33.96 -23.85 -7.80
C ALA A 19 -32.50 -23.34 -7.88
N CYS A 20 -31.53 -24.15 -7.45
CA CYS A 20 -30.12 -23.80 -7.62
C CYS A 20 -29.51 -24.52 -8.83
N ASN A 21 -29.93 -24.13 -10.04
CA ASN A 21 -29.10 -24.43 -11.20
C ASN A 21 -27.79 -23.65 -11.06
N PRO A 22 -26.63 -24.33 -11.06
CA PRO A 22 -25.36 -23.63 -11.06
C PRO A 22 -25.34 -22.73 -12.29
N VAL A 23 -25.28 -21.41 -12.04
CA VAL A 23 -25.08 -20.44 -13.12
C VAL A 23 -23.78 -20.78 -13.80
N LYS A 24 -23.81 -21.16 -15.08
CA LYS A 24 -22.59 -21.43 -15.86
C LYS A 24 -21.78 -20.13 -15.90
N VAL A 25 -20.57 -20.18 -15.33
CA VAL A 25 -19.63 -19.06 -15.39
C VAL A 25 -19.37 -18.75 -16.88
N PRO A 26 -19.49 -17.49 -17.32
CA PRO A 26 -19.19 -17.12 -18.69
C PRO A 26 -17.75 -17.49 -19.05
N GLU A 27 -17.52 -17.83 -20.31
CA GLU A 27 -16.19 -18.11 -20.81
C GLU A 27 -15.33 -16.83 -20.76
N ALA A 28 -14.07 -16.98 -20.34
CA ALA A 28 -13.16 -15.84 -20.22
C ALA A 28 -12.79 -15.30 -21.60
N ILE A 29 -12.89 -13.97 -21.76
CA ILE A 29 -12.48 -13.25 -22.97
C ILE A 29 -11.10 -12.64 -22.71
N LEU A 30 -10.14 -12.92 -23.59
CA LEU A 30 -8.78 -12.36 -23.49
C LEU A 30 -8.74 -10.86 -23.76
N PRO A 31 -7.83 -10.08 -23.09
CA PRO A 31 -6.88 -10.56 -22.07
C PRO A 31 -7.54 -10.80 -20.70
N VAL A 32 -7.11 -11.81 -20.01
CA VAL A 32 -7.54 -12.11 -18.63
C VAL A 32 -6.44 -11.71 -17.64
N PRO A 33 -6.78 -11.28 -16.41
CA PRO A 33 -5.80 -10.92 -15.40
C PRO A 33 -4.98 -12.15 -14.97
N GLU A 34 -3.68 -11.94 -14.73
CA GLU A 34 -2.82 -12.94 -14.11
C GLU A 34 -3.19 -13.16 -12.62
N ALA A 35 -2.82 -14.31 -12.07
CA ALA A 35 -3.10 -14.66 -10.68
C ALA A 35 -2.63 -13.57 -9.69
N LYS A 36 -1.44 -12.97 -9.90
CA LYS A 36 -0.91 -11.88 -9.07
C LYS A 36 -1.77 -10.62 -9.12
N GLN A 37 -2.38 -10.31 -10.28
CA GLN A 37 -3.29 -9.17 -10.43
C GLN A 37 -4.61 -9.43 -9.70
N VAL A 38 -5.12 -10.67 -9.74
CA VAL A 38 -6.31 -11.08 -8.99
C VAL A 38 -6.05 -11.01 -7.49
N GLU A 39 -4.88 -11.45 -7.01
CA GLU A 39 -4.50 -11.34 -5.59
C GLU A 39 -4.38 -9.87 -5.14
N TRP A 40 -3.85 -9.00 -5.99
CA TRP A 40 -3.84 -7.56 -5.73
C TRP A 40 -5.27 -7.01 -5.59
N GLN A 41 -6.17 -7.33 -6.51
CA GLN A 41 -7.57 -6.90 -6.46
C GLN A 41 -8.29 -7.39 -5.19
N LYS A 42 -8.00 -8.59 -4.72
CA LYS A 42 -8.57 -9.17 -3.49
C LYS A 42 -8.14 -8.44 -2.21
N MET A 43 -7.11 -7.63 -2.25
CA MET A 43 -6.76 -6.79 -1.09
C MET A 43 -7.80 -5.71 -0.83
N GLU A 44 -8.51 -5.25 -1.87
CA GLU A 44 -9.57 -4.23 -1.85
C GLU A 44 -9.11 -2.88 -1.29
N THR A 45 -8.59 -2.86 -0.06
CA THR A 45 -8.15 -1.64 0.62
C THR A 45 -6.72 -1.73 1.11
N TYR A 46 -5.96 -0.68 0.87
CA TYR A 46 -4.60 -0.48 1.37
C TYR A 46 -4.34 1.00 1.66
N ALA A 47 -3.42 1.28 2.57
CA ALA A 47 -3.01 2.65 2.88
C ALA A 47 -1.98 3.15 1.87
N PHE A 48 -2.09 4.42 1.49
CA PHE A 48 -1.03 5.13 0.79
C PHE A 48 -0.47 6.20 1.74
N VAL A 49 0.74 5.99 2.24
CA VAL A 49 1.41 6.90 3.17
C VAL A 49 2.22 7.91 2.36
N HIS A 50 1.70 9.12 2.25
CA HIS A 50 2.34 10.24 1.58
C HIS A 50 3.06 11.09 2.63
N PHE A 51 4.29 10.74 2.95
CA PHE A 51 5.10 11.34 3.99
C PHE A 51 6.53 11.56 3.49
N GLY A 52 7.14 12.68 3.84
CA GLY A 52 8.49 12.99 3.41
C GLY A 52 8.93 14.40 3.81
N LEU A 53 10.02 14.89 3.20
CA LEU A 53 10.58 16.23 3.47
C LEU A 53 9.55 17.33 3.20
N ASN A 54 8.68 17.16 2.21
CA ASN A 54 7.65 18.13 1.85
C ASN A 54 6.63 18.35 2.97
N THR A 55 6.37 17.34 3.81
CA THR A 55 5.51 17.45 5.01
C THR A 55 6.03 18.51 5.99
N PHE A 56 7.34 18.68 6.06
CA PHE A 56 8.01 19.64 6.96
C PHE A 56 8.17 21.03 6.35
N ASN A 57 7.95 21.17 5.05
CA ASN A 57 8.12 22.41 4.32
C ASN A 57 6.81 22.97 3.76
N ASP A 58 5.66 22.40 4.17
CA ASP A 58 4.31 22.79 3.72
C ASP A 58 4.20 22.83 2.18
N ARG A 59 4.69 21.77 1.53
CA ARG A 59 4.68 21.64 0.07
C ARG A 59 4.06 20.31 -0.33
N GLU A 60 3.28 20.31 -1.41
CA GLU A 60 2.71 19.09 -1.97
C GLU A 60 3.76 18.26 -2.71
N TRP A 61 4.49 18.87 -3.66
CA TRP A 61 5.44 18.17 -4.52
C TRP A 61 6.91 18.53 -4.25
N GLY A 62 7.18 19.70 -3.67
CA GLY A 62 8.51 20.24 -3.49
C GLY A 62 9.20 20.59 -4.82
N TYR A 63 10.39 21.18 -4.72
CA TYR A 63 11.18 21.57 -5.89
C TYR A 63 12.58 20.94 -5.91
N GLY A 64 12.89 20.07 -4.95
CA GLY A 64 14.21 19.45 -4.80
C GLY A 64 15.25 20.39 -4.18
N ASP A 65 14.81 21.51 -3.60
CA ASP A 65 15.64 22.60 -3.03
C ASP A 65 15.50 22.77 -1.51
N SER A 66 14.66 21.94 -0.87
CA SER A 66 14.45 22.03 0.58
C SER A 66 15.66 21.52 1.35
N ASP A 67 15.99 22.17 2.47
CA ASP A 67 17.09 21.72 3.34
C ASP A 67 16.71 20.41 4.05
N PRO A 68 17.45 19.29 3.84
CA PRO A 68 17.23 18.04 4.56
C PRO A 68 17.22 18.17 6.08
N LYS A 69 17.89 19.18 6.64
CA LYS A 69 17.92 19.43 8.08
C LYS A 69 16.57 19.78 8.68
N THR A 70 15.60 20.19 7.86
CA THR A 70 14.22 20.44 8.32
C THR A 70 13.46 19.15 8.60
N PHE A 71 13.93 18.00 8.08
CA PHE A 71 13.29 16.70 8.29
C PHE A 71 13.70 16.08 9.62
N ASN A 72 12.87 16.27 10.64
CA ASN A 72 13.10 15.69 11.96
C ASN A 72 11.79 15.22 12.63
N PRO A 73 11.24 14.09 12.19
CA PRO A 73 10.00 13.55 12.75
C PRO A 73 10.22 12.94 14.14
N ALA A 74 10.29 13.76 15.17
CA ALA A 74 10.63 13.36 16.55
C ALA A 74 9.69 12.31 17.17
N LYS A 75 8.46 12.17 16.66
CA LYS A 75 7.44 11.24 17.17
C LYS A 75 6.98 10.22 16.12
N LEU A 76 7.80 9.96 15.10
CA LEU A 76 7.47 8.95 14.10
C LEU A 76 7.45 7.57 14.75
N ASP A 77 6.33 6.86 14.55
CA ASP A 77 6.12 5.48 14.98
C ASP A 77 5.45 4.71 13.84
N CYS A 78 6.27 4.02 13.05
CA CYS A 78 5.80 3.19 11.94
C CYS A 78 4.95 2.01 12.40
N GLU A 79 5.21 1.50 13.60
CA GLU A 79 4.43 0.41 14.17
C GLU A 79 3.00 0.87 14.51
N GLN A 80 2.87 2.06 15.08
CA GLN A 80 1.56 2.66 15.36
C GLN A 80 0.76 2.88 14.06
N TRP A 81 1.39 3.35 12.98
CA TRP A 81 0.73 3.49 11.69
C TRP A 81 0.16 2.16 11.22
N VAL A 82 1.01 1.13 11.15
CA VAL A 82 0.62 -0.19 10.65
C VAL A 82 -0.49 -0.81 11.50
N LYS A 83 -0.40 -0.67 12.83
CA LYS A 83 -1.43 -1.15 13.75
C LYS A 83 -2.78 -0.50 13.45
N THR A 84 -2.82 0.82 13.24
CA THR A 84 -4.03 1.55 12.87
C THR A 84 -4.61 1.06 11.54
N PHE A 85 -3.77 0.79 10.54
CA PHE A 85 -4.21 0.28 9.24
C PHE A 85 -4.81 -1.12 9.36
N VAL A 86 -4.18 -2.01 10.12
CA VAL A 86 -4.70 -3.37 10.38
C VAL A 86 -6.04 -3.30 11.11
N GLU A 87 -6.17 -2.48 12.14
CA GLU A 87 -7.42 -2.28 12.87
C GLU A 87 -8.54 -1.71 11.99
N SER A 88 -8.17 -0.97 10.94
CA SER A 88 -9.10 -0.46 9.91
C SER A 88 -9.42 -1.48 8.81
N GLY A 89 -8.88 -2.70 8.87
CA GLY A 89 -9.12 -3.77 7.89
C GLY A 89 -8.26 -3.66 6.62
N MET A 90 -7.30 -2.74 6.55
CA MET A 90 -6.39 -2.61 5.41
C MET A 90 -5.40 -3.78 5.35
N LYS A 91 -5.06 -4.22 4.15
CA LYS A 91 -4.23 -5.41 3.91
C LYS A 91 -2.85 -5.10 3.34
N GLY A 92 -2.57 -3.83 3.11
CA GLY A 92 -1.29 -3.37 2.58
C GLY A 92 -1.01 -1.91 2.85
N VAL A 93 0.25 -1.52 2.69
CA VAL A 93 0.73 -0.13 2.79
C VAL A 93 1.65 0.17 1.63
N ILE A 94 1.47 1.32 1.01
CA ILE A 94 2.40 1.90 0.03
C ILE A 94 2.99 3.16 0.65
N LEU A 95 4.33 3.23 0.72
CA LEU A 95 5.05 4.42 1.20
C LEU A 95 5.63 5.21 0.03
N THR A 96 5.50 6.53 0.02
CA THR A 96 6.29 7.39 -0.86
C THR A 96 7.76 7.40 -0.43
N ALA A 97 8.51 6.37 -0.81
CA ALA A 97 9.92 6.24 -0.44
C ALA A 97 10.77 7.37 -1.04
N LYS A 98 10.47 7.78 -2.27
CA LYS A 98 10.98 8.99 -2.93
C LYS A 98 9.83 9.65 -3.70
N HIS A 99 9.55 10.91 -3.43
CA HIS A 99 8.59 11.70 -4.18
C HIS A 99 9.27 12.52 -5.28
N HIS A 100 8.53 13.37 -6.00
CA HIS A 100 9.02 14.18 -7.14
C HIS A 100 10.15 15.15 -6.78
N ASP A 101 10.27 15.55 -5.52
CA ASP A 101 11.36 16.40 -5.03
C ASP A 101 12.72 15.70 -4.99
N GLY A 102 12.73 14.37 -5.07
CA GLY A 102 13.95 13.55 -5.08
C GLY A 102 14.45 13.13 -3.69
N PHE A 103 13.81 13.58 -2.59
CA PHE A 103 14.25 13.20 -1.25
C PHE A 103 13.97 11.73 -0.95
N CYS A 104 15.01 11.00 -0.55
CA CYS A 104 14.94 9.58 -0.25
C CYS A 104 14.78 9.31 1.24
N LEU A 105 13.73 8.55 1.61
CA LEU A 105 13.44 8.15 3.00
C LEU A 105 14.28 6.97 3.53
N TRP A 106 15.32 6.57 2.79
CA TRP A 106 16.29 5.53 3.18
C TRP A 106 17.72 6.03 2.96
N PRO A 107 18.73 5.47 3.64
CA PRO A 107 20.11 5.96 3.58
C PRO A 107 20.83 5.50 2.29
N THR A 108 20.34 5.95 1.13
CA THR A 108 20.95 5.66 -0.17
C THR A 108 22.36 6.24 -0.31
N GLN A 109 23.20 5.62 -1.14
CA GLN A 109 24.51 6.13 -1.53
C GLN A 109 24.48 6.88 -2.88
N LEU A 110 23.33 6.89 -3.58
CA LEU A 110 23.21 7.48 -4.91
C LEU A 110 23.01 8.99 -4.89
N THR A 111 22.56 9.55 -3.77
CA THR A 111 22.35 10.99 -3.58
C THR A 111 22.56 11.40 -2.14
N GLU A 112 23.04 12.65 -1.94
CA GLU A 112 23.08 13.28 -0.62
C GLU A 112 21.70 13.80 -0.17
N TYR A 113 20.73 13.90 -1.08
CA TYR A 113 19.35 14.35 -0.79
C TYR A 113 18.52 13.21 -0.21
N CYS A 114 18.89 12.79 1.00
CA CYS A 114 18.29 11.64 1.66
C CYS A 114 18.32 11.76 3.19
N ILE A 115 17.65 10.85 3.84
CA ILE A 115 17.45 10.79 5.29
C ILE A 115 18.79 10.75 6.07
N ARG A 116 19.89 10.27 5.47
CA ARG A 116 21.21 10.22 6.07
C ARG A 116 21.71 11.63 6.47
N ASN A 117 21.33 12.66 5.73
CA ASN A 117 21.75 14.03 5.93
C ASN A 117 20.74 14.85 6.75
N THR A 118 19.90 14.17 7.54
CA THR A 118 18.90 14.78 8.42
C THR A 118 19.25 14.61 9.88
N PRO A 119 18.69 15.40 10.80
CA PRO A 119 18.80 15.16 12.24
C PRO A 119 18.00 13.94 12.72
N TYR A 120 17.10 13.40 11.90
CA TYR A 120 16.31 12.24 12.27
C TYR A 120 17.21 11.05 12.64
N LYS A 121 17.10 10.59 13.89
CA LYS A 121 17.94 9.52 14.47
C LYS A 121 19.44 9.74 14.24
N ASN A 122 19.88 11.00 14.26
CA ASN A 122 21.27 11.39 13.99
C ASN A 122 21.79 10.88 12.62
N GLY A 123 20.95 10.92 11.58
CA GLY A 123 21.29 10.44 10.24
C GLY A 123 21.26 8.93 10.05
N GLN A 124 20.84 8.17 11.07
CA GLN A 124 20.76 6.70 11.02
C GLN A 124 19.33 6.17 10.80
N GLY A 125 18.39 7.06 10.46
CA GLY A 125 17.02 6.68 10.18
C GLY A 125 16.89 5.94 8.84
N ASP A 126 15.93 5.03 8.77
CA ASP A 126 15.51 4.32 7.54
C ASP A 126 14.02 4.03 7.64
N ILE A 127 13.20 4.97 7.18
CA ILE A 127 11.73 4.83 7.30
C ILE A 127 11.20 3.72 6.40
N VAL A 128 11.87 3.45 5.27
CA VAL A 128 11.50 2.34 4.39
C VAL A 128 11.64 1.02 5.13
N ARG A 129 12.76 0.80 5.81
CA ARG A 129 13.00 -0.38 6.64
C ARG A 129 12.05 -0.44 7.83
N GLU A 130 11.94 0.66 8.57
CA GLU A 130 11.10 0.74 9.77
C GLU A 130 9.64 0.37 9.47
N LEU A 131 9.09 0.90 8.38
CA LEU A 131 7.72 0.59 7.98
C LEU A 131 7.59 -0.83 7.42
N SER A 132 8.58 -1.30 6.65
CA SER A 132 8.61 -2.67 6.15
C SER A 132 8.62 -3.71 7.29
N ASP A 133 9.46 -3.48 8.31
CA ASP A 133 9.55 -4.36 9.48
C ASP A 133 8.24 -4.36 10.29
N ALA A 134 7.60 -3.20 10.44
CA ALA A 134 6.28 -3.10 11.06
C ALA A 134 5.23 -3.86 10.25
N CYS A 135 5.17 -3.70 8.92
CA CYS A 135 4.25 -4.44 8.06
C CYS A 135 4.45 -5.96 8.17
N LYS A 136 5.71 -6.41 8.20
CA LYS A 136 6.05 -7.83 8.41
C LYS A 136 5.56 -8.35 9.76
N LYS A 137 5.75 -7.56 10.82
CA LYS A 137 5.30 -7.91 12.18
C LYS A 137 3.79 -8.11 12.27
N TYR A 138 3.01 -7.27 11.59
CA TYR A 138 1.55 -7.31 11.60
C TYR A 138 0.92 -8.09 10.44
N GLY A 139 1.73 -8.69 9.57
CA GLY A 139 1.27 -9.59 8.51
C GLY A 139 0.53 -8.91 7.35
N ILE A 140 0.79 -7.62 7.09
CA ILE A 140 0.24 -6.92 5.93
C ILE A 140 1.29 -6.69 4.84
N LYS A 141 0.85 -6.46 3.60
CA LYS A 141 1.74 -6.22 2.46
C LYS A 141 2.42 -4.86 2.57
N PHE A 142 3.69 -4.80 2.18
CA PHE A 142 4.44 -3.55 2.05
C PHE A 142 4.84 -3.30 0.60
N ALA A 143 4.69 -2.07 0.15
CA ALA A 143 5.13 -1.60 -1.15
C ALA A 143 5.67 -0.17 -1.06
N VAL A 144 6.42 0.24 -2.07
CA VAL A 144 6.97 1.59 -2.17
C VAL A 144 6.49 2.27 -3.44
N TYR A 145 6.22 3.56 -3.34
CA TYR A 145 6.15 4.46 -4.46
C TYR A 145 7.53 5.11 -4.63
N LEU A 146 8.14 4.89 -5.75
CA LEU A 146 9.40 5.50 -6.15
C LEU A 146 9.14 6.37 -7.38
N SER A 147 9.12 7.69 -7.20
CA SER A 147 8.90 8.61 -8.30
C SER A 147 10.01 8.48 -9.35
N PRO A 148 9.69 8.25 -10.62
CA PRO A 148 10.67 8.37 -11.70
C PRO A 148 11.08 9.82 -11.91
N TRP A 149 10.20 10.78 -11.63
CA TRP A 149 10.53 12.19 -11.67
C TRP A 149 11.39 12.58 -10.48
N ASP A 150 12.46 13.35 -10.73
CA ASP A 150 13.40 13.81 -9.71
C ASP A 150 13.78 15.27 -9.99
N ARG A 151 13.26 16.17 -9.16
CA ARG A 151 13.47 17.61 -9.31
C ARG A 151 14.79 18.08 -8.67
N HIS A 152 15.40 17.24 -7.85
CA HIS A 152 16.70 17.53 -7.23
C HIS A 152 17.86 17.26 -8.19
N GLN A 153 17.75 16.21 -9.02
CA GLN A 153 18.82 15.81 -9.91
C GLN A 153 18.84 16.66 -11.19
N ALA A 154 19.96 17.35 -11.42
CA ALA A 154 20.13 18.22 -12.57
C ALA A 154 20.12 17.48 -13.91
N ASN A 155 20.51 16.19 -13.90
CA ASN A 155 20.52 15.33 -15.09
C ASN A 155 19.22 14.55 -15.30
N TYR A 156 18.14 14.82 -14.52
CA TYR A 156 16.85 14.17 -14.76
C TYR A 156 16.39 14.38 -16.22
N GLY A 157 15.96 13.29 -16.84
CA GLY A 157 15.52 13.30 -18.25
C GLY A 157 16.63 13.06 -19.27
N THR A 158 17.86 12.83 -18.84
CA THR A 158 18.98 12.41 -19.69
C THR A 158 19.28 10.91 -19.52
N PRO A 159 20.00 10.27 -20.47
CA PRO A 159 20.41 8.88 -20.32
C PRO A 159 21.20 8.61 -19.02
N GLU A 160 22.06 9.53 -18.62
CA GLU A 160 22.92 9.41 -17.45
C GLU A 160 22.16 9.41 -16.11
N TYR A 161 20.87 9.73 -16.11
CA TYR A 161 20.02 9.61 -14.93
C TYR A 161 19.53 8.17 -14.73
N VAL A 162 19.47 7.38 -15.80
CA VAL A 162 18.90 6.03 -15.82
C VAL A 162 19.98 4.96 -15.60
N ASP A 163 21.21 5.26 -16.01
CA ASP A 163 22.39 4.37 -15.89
C ASP A 163 23.00 4.45 -14.47
#